data_ed2a11dc420dccbbdcd2a2a913715386
#
_entry.id   ed2a11dc420dccbbdcd2a2a913715386
#
_cell.length_a   1.000
_cell.length_b   1.000
_cell.length_c   1.000
_cell.angle_alpha   90.00
_cell.angle_beta   90.00
_cell.angle_gamma   90.00
#
_symmetry.space_group_name_H-M   'P 1'
#
loop_
_entity.id
_entity.type
_entity.pdbx_description
1 polymer ?
#
loop_
_entity_poly.entity_id
_entity_poly.type
_entity_poly.pdbx_seq_one_letter_code
_entity_poly.pdbx_strand_id
1 'polypeptide(L)'
;TLMGMDLSCGGHLTHGHRLSYSGRDFKVVAYGVDRATERIDFDEVERLALEHRPKMIICGASAYSRTIDFARFREIADRAGSLLMADIAHIAGLVAAGLHPSPVPHCHFVTSTTHKTLRGPRGGVVMCKAEFAKEIDRAVFPGLQGGPLMHIIAAKAVAFAEALGEGFRAYQAQIVANTAALASALAGEGFRIVSGGTDNHLFLMDVASRGLTGKASEKALDAAEITVNKNTIPYDANP
;
A
#
# COMPACT_ATOMS: atom_id res chain seq x y z
N THR A 1 15.20 13.38 6.14
CA THR A 1 13.79 13.23 6.53
C THR A 1 13.04 12.46 5.46
N LEU A 2 12.25 11.47 5.86
CA LEU A 2 11.27 10.76 5.06
C LEU A 2 9.86 11.16 5.52
N MET A 3 8.89 11.11 4.63
CA MET A 3 7.48 11.26 4.97
C MET A 3 6.71 10.07 4.42
N GLY A 4 5.86 9.44 5.23
CA GLY A 4 5.09 8.26 4.83
C GLY A 4 3.80 8.14 5.63
N MET A 5 2.88 7.27 5.18
CA MET A 5 1.63 7.02 5.90
C MET A 5 1.90 6.33 7.23
N ASP A 6 1.26 6.81 8.29
CA ASP A 6 1.32 6.20 9.62
C ASP A 6 0.81 4.75 9.58
N LEU A 7 1.49 3.88 10.34
CA LEU A 7 1.12 2.46 10.42
C LEU A 7 -0.31 2.27 10.93
N SER A 8 -0.73 3.09 11.90
CA SER A 8 -2.09 3.05 12.48
C SER A 8 -3.17 3.47 11.48
N CYS A 9 -2.79 4.20 10.43
CA CYS A 9 -3.68 4.65 9.35
C CYS A 9 -3.62 3.74 8.11
N GLY A 10 -2.91 2.63 8.18
CA GLY A 10 -2.78 1.66 7.09
C GLY A 10 -1.45 1.70 6.34
N GLY A 11 -0.46 2.47 6.80
CA GLY A 11 0.90 2.45 6.25
C GLY A 11 1.59 1.10 6.40
N HIS A 12 2.78 0.97 5.83
CA HIS A 12 3.61 -0.22 6.00
C HIS A 12 4.75 0.06 6.99
N LEU A 13 5.24 -0.99 7.66
CA LEU A 13 6.38 -0.89 8.58
C LEU A 13 7.59 -0.21 7.94
N THR A 14 7.85 -0.45 6.66
CA THR A 14 8.98 0.14 5.94
C THR A 14 8.77 1.62 5.54
N HIS A 15 7.60 2.19 5.79
CA HIS A 15 7.32 3.61 5.52
C HIS A 15 7.74 4.54 6.67
N GLY A 16 8.60 4.08 7.56
CA GLY A 16 9.17 4.90 8.63
C GLY A 16 8.82 4.43 10.05
N HIS A 17 8.25 3.23 10.22
CA HIS A 17 8.01 2.71 11.56
C HIS A 17 9.33 2.53 12.33
N ARG A 18 9.35 2.93 13.61
CA ARG A 18 10.56 2.99 14.46
C ARG A 18 11.38 1.71 14.56
N LEU A 19 10.77 0.54 14.34
CA LEU A 19 11.46 -0.76 14.36
C LEU A 19 12.03 -1.14 12.99
N SER A 20 11.64 -0.46 11.92
CA SER A 20 12.13 -0.67 10.57
C SER A 20 13.43 0.09 10.32
N TYR A 21 14.23 -0.37 9.36
CA TYR A 21 15.42 0.35 8.88
C TYR A 21 15.11 1.82 8.58
N SER A 22 14.04 2.10 7.86
CA SER A 22 13.65 3.47 7.49
C SER A 22 13.33 4.35 8.69
N GLY A 23 12.74 3.80 9.76
CA GLY A 23 12.43 4.56 10.96
C GLY A 23 13.60 4.71 11.93
N ARG A 24 14.61 3.81 11.85
CA ARG A 24 15.82 3.89 12.68
C ARG A 24 16.84 4.87 12.10
N ASP A 25 17.00 4.87 10.78
CA ASP A 25 18.10 5.58 10.13
C ASP A 25 17.70 6.97 9.59
N PHE A 26 16.39 7.25 9.52
CA PHE A 26 15.89 8.52 9.02
C PHE A 26 14.95 9.21 10.02
N LYS A 27 14.98 10.55 10.02
CA LYS A 27 13.92 11.33 10.66
C LYS A 27 12.63 11.12 9.85
N VAL A 28 11.56 10.70 10.51
CA VAL A 28 10.28 10.37 9.86
C VAL A 28 9.22 11.40 10.25
N VAL A 29 8.43 11.81 9.28
CA VAL A 29 7.19 12.57 9.43
C VAL A 29 6.06 11.66 8.95
N ALA A 30 5.10 11.35 9.81
CA ALA A 30 3.97 10.51 9.44
C ALA A 30 2.78 11.39 9.03
N TYR A 31 2.08 11.00 7.95
CA TYR A 31 0.77 11.55 7.63
C TYR A 31 -0.30 10.48 7.85
N GLY A 32 -1.52 10.94 8.12
CA GLY A 32 -2.64 10.07 8.42
C GLY A 32 -3.77 10.19 7.41
N VAL A 33 -4.95 9.89 7.91
CA VAL A 33 -6.23 10.04 7.20
C VAL A 33 -7.09 11.06 7.95
N ASP A 34 -8.02 11.68 7.25
CA ASP A 34 -9.03 12.55 7.89
C ASP A 34 -9.90 11.73 8.86
N ARG A 35 -10.20 12.29 10.02
CA ARG A 35 -10.90 11.57 11.09
C ARG A 35 -12.35 11.24 10.75
N ALA A 36 -13.00 12.06 9.95
CA ALA A 36 -14.41 11.89 9.62
C ALA A 36 -14.62 10.95 8.43
N THR A 37 -13.74 11.06 7.43
CA THR A 37 -13.85 10.29 6.18
C THR A 37 -12.97 9.02 6.16
N GLU A 38 -11.97 8.94 7.04
CA GLU A 38 -10.94 7.88 7.08
C GLU A 38 -10.21 7.73 5.72
N ARG A 39 -10.11 8.83 4.97
CA ARG A 39 -9.38 8.93 3.70
C ARG A 39 -8.14 9.80 3.87
N ILE A 40 -7.15 9.60 3.00
CA ILE A 40 -5.92 10.40 3.01
C ILE A 40 -6.31 11.89 3.00
N ASP A 41 -5.83 12.61 4.02
CA ASP A 41 -6.00 14.06 4.15
C ASP A 41 -4.88 14.76 3.37
N PHE A 42 -5.18 15.13 2.12
CA PHE A 42 -4.20 15.77 1.26
C PHE A 42 -3.80 17.18 1.71
N ASP A 43 -4.66 17.88 2.43
CA ASP A 43 -4.33 19.21 2.98
C ASP A 43 -3.31 19.06 4.11
N GLU A 44 -3.48 18.05 4.97
CA GLU A 44 -2.50 17.72 5.99
C GLU A 44 -1.20 17.18 5.41
N VAL A 45 -1.27 16.32 4.36
CA VAL A 45 -0.07 15.85 3.62
C VAL A 45 0.70 17.03 3.08
N GLU A 46 0.04 18.00 2.47
CA GLU A 46 0.67 19.20 1.91
C GLU A 46 1.28 20.09 2.99
N ARG A 47 0.54 20.35 4.06
CA ARG A 47 1.00 21.13 5.21
C ARG A 47 2.30 20.55 5.79
N LEU A 48 2.30 19.24 6.06
CA LEU A 48 3.46 18.52 6.61
C LEU A 48 4.64 18.52 5.63
N ALA A 49 4.39 18.34 4.34
CA ALA A 49 5.43 18.35 3.32
C ALA A 49 6.12 19.73 3.21
N LEU A 50 5.34 20.81 3.24
CA LEU A 50 5.87 22.18 3.17
C LEU A 50 6.60 22.57 4.45
N GLU A 51 6.11 22.17 5.61
CA GLU A 51 6.72 22.45 6.91
C GLU A 51 8.05 21.71 7.08
N HIS A 52 8.06 20.40 6.80
CA HIS A 52 9.22 19.56 7.13
C HIS A 52 10.19 19.34 5.96
N ARG A 53 9.81 19.70 4.73
CA ARG A 53 10.65 19.56 3.52
C ARG A 53 11.35 18.20 3.45
N PRO A 54 10.61 17.09 3.46
CA PRO A 54 11.22 15.76 3.43
C PRO A 54 11.99 15.57 2.14
N LYS A 55 13.10 14.83 2.17
CA LYS A 55 13.82 14.47 0.93
C LYS A 55 13.01 13.54 0.06
N MET A 56 12.13 12.72 0.67
CA MET A 56 11.28 11.77 -0.03
C MET A 56 9.92 11.67 0.67
N ILE A 57 8.87 11.66 -0.14
CA ILE A 57 7.51 11.31 0.26
C ILE A 57 7.23 9.90 -0.26
N ILE A 58 6.76 9.01 0.62
CA ILE A 58 6.33 7.66 0.29
C ILE A 58 4.80 7.64 0.28
N CYS A 59 4.21 7.39 -0.87
CA CYS A 59 2.78 7.15 -1.01
C CYS A 59 2.52 5.67 -1.27
N GLY A 60 1.51 5.13 -0.62
CA GLY A 60 1.20 3.70 -0.64
C GLY A 60 0.76 3.21 0.73
N ALA A 61 0.13 2.06 0.78
CA ALA A 61 -0.44 1.53 2.00
C ALA A 61 -0.51 -0.01 1.97
N SER A 62 -0.54 -0.61 3.17
CA SER A 62 -0.85 -2.02 3.37
C SER A 62 -2.33 -2.28 3.63
N ALA A 63 -3.00 -1.35 4.33
CA ALA A 63 -4.36 -1.48 4.80
C ALA A 63 -5.17 -0.20 4.55
N TYR A 64 -5.27 0.19 3.29
CA TYR A 64 -6.05 1.33 2.83
C TYR A 64 -6.98 0.89 1.69
N SER A 65 -8.27 1.04 1.89
CA SER A 65 -9.29 0.47 1.01
C SER A 65 -9.72 1.40 -0.13
N ARG A 66 -9.15 2.61 -0.23
CA ARG A 66 -9.55 3.61 -1.23
C ARG A 66 -8.48 3.83 -2.29
N THR A 67 -8.87 4.40 -3.40
CA THR A 67 -7.95 4.80 -4.46
C THR A 67 -6.96 5.84 -3.96
N ILE A 68 -5.70 5.69 -4.36
CA ILE A 68 -4.62 6.63 -4.04
C ILE A 68 -4.42 7.57 -5.24
N ASP A 69 -4.50 8.87 -4.99
CA ASP A 69 -4.26 9.90 -6.00
C ASP A 69 -2.76 10.23 -6.08
N PHE A 70 -2.07 9.54 -6.99
CA PHE A 70 -0.63 9.76 -7.21
C PHE A 70 -0.32 11.10 -7.87
N ALA A 71 -1.25 11.66 -8.65
CA ALA A 71 -1.09 12.97 -9.27
C ALA A 71 -1.06 14.07 -8.18
N ARG A 72 -1.99 14.00 -7.23
CA ARG A 72 -2.02 14.94 -6.11
C ARG A 72 -0.78 14.83 -5.22
N PHE A 73 -0.30 13.62 -4.94
CA PHE A 73 0.98 13.43 -4.25
C PHE A 73 2.15 14.03 -5.02
N ARG A 74 2.15 13.95 -6.36
CA ARG A 74 3.19 14.55 -7.21
C ARG A 74 3.19 16.07 -7.10
N GLU A 75 2.04 16.72 -7.18
CA GLU A 75 1.92 18.16 -7.01
C GLU A 75 2.48 18.62 -5.66
N ILE A 76 2.14 17.92 -4.59
CA ILE A 76 2.65 18.20 -3.24
C ILE A 76 4.18 18.01 -3.19
N ALA A 77 4.68 16.92 -3.74
CA ALA A 77 6.12 16.62 -3.75
C ALA A 77 6.90 17.70 -4.51
N ASP A 78 6.41 18.14 -5.65
CA ASP A 78 7.04 19.22 -6.44
C ASP A 78 7.07 20.54 -5.66
N ARG A 79 5.98 20.92 -5.01
CA ARG A 79 5.90 22.14 -4.18
C ARG A 79 6.84 22.09 -2.97
N ALA A 80 7.03 20.91 -2.38
CA ALA A 80 7.93 20.71 -1.26
C ALA A 80 9.40 20.53 -1.66
N GLY A 81 9.68 20.33 -2.97
CA GLY A 81 11.02 19.98 -3.47
C GLY A 81 11.44 18.56 -3.06
N SER A 82 10.50 17.64 -2.97
CA SER A 82 10.68 16.26 -2.51
C SER A 82 10.70 15.27 -3.67
N LEU A 83 11.46 14.18 -3.54
CA LEU A 83 11.27 13.01 -4.38
C LEU A 83 9.99 12.28 -3.98
N LEU A 84 9.32 11.66 -4.94
CA LEU A 84 8.12 10.87 -4.69
C LEU A 84 8.38 9.40 -5.00
N MET A 85 8.09 8.52 -4.05
CA MET A 85 8.12 7.07 -4.19
C MET A 85 6.74 6.49 -3.93
N ALA A 86 6.24 5.67 -4.85
CA ALA A 86 5.01 4.89 -4.63
C ALA A 86 5.35 3.45 -4.26
N ASP A 87 4.86 2.98 -3.13
CA ASP A 87 4.85 1.56 -2.78
C ASP A 87 3.48 0.98 -3.13
N ILE A 88 3.42 0.23 -4.22
CA ILE A 88 2.19 -0.38 -4.72
C ILE A 88 2.08 -1.87 -4.41
N ALA A 89 2.84 -2.37 -3.45
CA ALA A 89 2.92 -3.79 -3.15
C ALA A 89 1.54 -4.47 -3.02
N HIS A 90 0.57 -3.81 -2.40
CA HIS A 90 -0.78 -4.35 -2.25
C HIS A 90 -1.64 -4.23 -3.50
N ILE A 91 -1.47 -3.18 -4.28
CA ILE A 91 -2.35 -2.85 -5.43
C ILE A 91 -1.70 -3.11 -6.79
N ALA A 92 -0.48 -3.68 -6.83
CA ALA A 92 0.26 -3.85 -8.10
C ALA A 92 -0.51 -4.66 -9.16
N GLY A 93 -1.25 -5.68 -8.75
CA GLY A 93 -2.10 -6.43 -9.68
C GLY A 93 -3.24 -5.60 -10.25
N LEU A 94 -3.85 -4.73 -9.43
CA LEU A 94 -4.91 -3.82 -9.86
C LEU A 94 -4.36 -2.74 -10.81
N VAL A 95 -3.17 -2.21 -10.53
CA VAL A 95 -2.48 -1.25 -11.42
C VAL A 95 -2.15 -1.91 -12.76
N ALA A 96 -1.61 -3.12 -12.75
CA ALA A 96 -1.31 -3.88 -13.97
C ALA A 96 -2.57 -4.19 -14.79
N ALA A 97 -3.70 -4.44 -14.13
CA ALA A 97 -4.98 -4.68 -14.78
C ALA A 97 -5.73 -3.40 -15.22
N GLY A 98 -5.21 -2.20 -14.89
CA GLY A 98 -5.86 -0.93 -15.19
C GLY A 98 -7.07 -0.60 -14.31
N LEU A 99 -7.18 -1.23 -13.13
CA LEU A 99 -8.28 -1.06 -12.17
C LEU A 99 -7.94 -0.10 -11.03
N HIS A 100 -6.72 0.40 -10.99
CA HIS A 100 -6.24 1.45 -10.12
C HIS A 100 -5.31 2.37 -10.91
N PRO A 101 -5.32 3.70 -10.65
CA PRO A 101 -4.39 4.62 -11.31
C PRO A 101 -2.94 4.16 -11.20
N SER A 102 -2.18 4.35 -12.28
CA SER A 102 -0.76 4.01 -12.30
C SER A 102 0.08 5.13 -11.66
N PRO A 103 1.01 4.81 -10.74
CA PRO A 103 1.96 5.79 -10.20
C PRO A 103 3.09 6.14 -11.18
N VAL A 104 3.34 5.31 -12.20
CA VAL A 104 4.51 5.41 -13.08
C VAL A 104 4.67 6.79 -13.74
N PRO A 105 3.61 7.46 -14.22
CA PRO A 105 3.75 8.81 -14.78
C PRO A 105 4.15 9.86 -13.74
N HIS A 106 3.77 9.67 -12.48
CA HIS A 106 3.85 10.68 -11.42
C HIS A 106 5.06 10.52 -10.51
N CYS A 107 5.51 9.30 -10.25
CA CYS A 107 6.52 9.01 -9.23
C CYS A 107 7.94 8.93 -9.80
N HIS A 108 8.93 9.29 -8.99
CA HIS A 108 10.35 9.11 -9.31
C HIS A 108 10.75 7.63 -9.15
N PHE A 109 10.17 6.98 -8.14
CA PHE A 109 10.38 5.57 -7.84
C PHE A 109 9.04 4.88 -7.63
N VAL A 110 8.95 3.63 -8.07
CA VAL A 110 7.82 2.75 -7.79
C VAL A 110 8.34 1.43 -7.28
N THR A 111 7.91 1.02 -6.10
CA THR A 111 8.28 -0.25 -5.49
C THR A 111 7.07 -1.17 -5.40
N SER A 112 7.31 -2.46 -5.51
CA SER A 112 6.29 -3.47 -5.30
C SER A 112 6.89 -4.78 -4.81
N THR A 113 6.07 -5.57 -4.12
CA THR A 113 6.27 -7.02 -4.03
C THR A 113 5.65 -7.70 -5.25
N THR A 114 6.16 -8.88 -5.60
CA THR A 114 5.62 -9.66 -6.71
C THR A 114 4.61 -10.72 -6.28
N HIS A 115 4.46 -10.98 -4.97
CA HIS A 115 3.73 -12.11 -4.39
C HIS A 115 2.39 -11.75 -3.70
N LYS A 116 1.84 -10.56 -3.96
CA LYS A 116 0.51 -10.14 -3.47
C LYS A 116 -0.50 -10.14 -4.63
N THR A 117 -1.21 -9.05 -4.87
CA THR A 117 -2.20 -8.99 -5.98
C THR A 117 -1.58 -9.24 -7.36
N LEU A 118 -0.28 -9.03 -7.53
CA LEU A 118 0.43 -9.36 -8.77
C LEU A 118 0.58 -10.88 -9.02
N ARG A 119 0.32 -11.72 -8.01
CA ARG A 119 0.24 -13.19 -8.10
C ARG A 119 1.52 -13.86 -8.59
N GLY A 120 2.68 -13.28 -8.31
CA GLY A 120 3.99 -13.82 -8.67
C GLY A 120 4.72 -14.51 -7.52
N PRO A 121 5.99 -14.88 -7.73
CA PRO A 121 6.85 -15.47 -6.70
C PRO A 121 7.18 -14.44 -5.62
N ARG A 122 7.60 -14.92 -4.44
CA ARG A 122 8.07 -14.04 -3.38
C ARG A 122 9.33 -13.28 -3.82
N GLY A 123 9.22 -11.98 -3.84
CA GLY A 123 10.28 -11.08 -4.26
C GLY A 123 9.80 -9.64 -4.32
N GLY A 124 10.67 -8.75 -4.74
CA GLY A 124 10.39 -7.34 -4.96
C GLY A 124 10.81 -6.86 -6.34
N VAL A 125 10.32 -5.71 -6.71
CA VAL A 125 10.72 -4.97 -7.91
C VAL A 125 10.80 -3.49 -7.57
N VAL A 126 11.78 -2.82 -8.16
CA VAL A 126 11.95 -1.37 -8.10
C VAL A 126 11.99 -0.86 -9.52
N MET A 127 11.18 0.14 -9.80
CA MET A 127 11.18 0.92 -11.04
C MET A 127 11.52 2.35 -10.70
N CYS A 128 12.25 3.05 -11.58
CA CYS A 128 12.59 4.45 -11.37
C CYS A 128 12.64 5.22 -12.67
N LYS A 129 12.66 6.55 -12.59
CA LYS A 129 13.00 7.41 -13.73
C LYS A 129 14.44 7.13 -14.15
N ALA A 130 14.72 7.23 -15.45
CA ALA A 130 16.01 6.85 -16.05
C ALA A 130 17.22 7.55 -15.40
N GLU A 131 17.04 8.78 -14.96
CA GLU A 131 18.07 9.57 -14.28
C GLU A 131 18.60 8.94 -12.97
N PHE A 132 17.77 8.11 -12.29
CA PHE A 132 18.14 7.44 -11.04
C PHE A 132 18.62 5.99 -11.22
N ALA A 133 18.61 5.46 -12.45
CA ALA A 133 18.85 4.05 -12.70
C ALA A 133 20.21 3.57 -12.17
N LYS A 134 21.27 4.36 -12.44
CA LYS A 134 22.64 4.01 -12.00
C LYS A 134 22.79 3.96 -10.47
N GLU A 135 22.15 4.92 -9.78
CA GLU A 135 22.16 4.97 -8.31
C GLU A 135 21.41 3.78 -7.71
N ILE A 136 20.24 3.44 -8.27
CA ILE A 136 19.45 2.30 -7.83
C ILE A 136 20.21 0.99 -8.08
N ASP A 137 20.77 0.78 -9.27
CA ASP A 137 21.55 -0.41 -9.58
C ASP A 137 22.71 -0.59 -8.61
N ARG A 138 23.47 0.49 -8.33
CA ARG A 138 24.59 0.47 -7.39
C ARG A 138 24.12 0.23 -5.94
N ALA A 139 22.99 0.81 -5.54
CA ALA A 139 22.43 0.61 -4.21
C ALA A 139 21.95 -0.84 -4.01
N VAL A 140 21.39 -1.45 -5.06
CA VAL A 140 20.98 -2.87 -5.02
C VAL A 140 22.22 -3.76 -5.02
N PHE A 141 23.10 -3.63 -5.99
CA PHE A 141 24.32 -4.41 -6.08
C PHE A 141 25.52 -3.51 -6.45
N PRO A 142 26.58 -3.52 -5.68
CA PRO A 142 26.86 -4.35 -4.51
C PRO A 142 26.40 -3.75 -3.16
N GLY A 143 25.57 -2.68 -3.18
CA GLY A 143 25.26 -1.93 -1.98
C GLY A 143 24.59 -2.74 -0.87
N LEU A 144 23.49 -3.42 -1.18
CA LEU A 144 22.67 -4.12 -0.19
C LEU A 144 22.51 -5.62 -0.47
N GLN A 145 22.65 -6.06 -1.73
CA GLN A 145 22.42 -7.42 -2.16
C GLN A 145 23.64 -8.01 -2.85
N GLY A 146 23.67 -9.34 -2.99
CA GLY A 146 24.63 -10.11 -3.74
C GLY A 146 24.00 -10.80 -4.95
N GLY A 147 24.46 -12.02 -5.25
CA GLY A 147 23.96 -12.81 -6.38
C GLY A 147 22.46 -13.09 -6.27
N PRO A 148 21.68 -12.86 -7.35
CA PRO A 148 20.24 -13.04 -7.32
C PRO A 148 19.85 -14.53 -7.42
N LEU A 149 18.63 -14.84 -6.95
CA LEU A 149 18.00 -16.15 -7.13
C LEU A 149 17.38 -16.24 -8.53
N MET A 150 18.08 -16.86 -9.46
CA MET A 150 17.69 -16.88 -10.88
C MET A 150 16.35 -17.58 -11.14
N HIS A 151 15.99 -18.61 -10.36
CA HIS A 151 14.67 -19.25 -10.44
C HIS A 151 13.54 -18.29 -10.06
N ILE A 152 13.77 -17.38 -9.11
CA ILE A 152 12.80 -16.33 -8.76
C ILE A 152 12.68 -15.31 -9.90
N ILE A 153 13.79 -14.93 -10.55
CA ILE A 153 13.76 -14.01 -11.71
C ILE A 153 12.97 -14.64 -12.85
N ALA A 154 13.23 -15.92 -13.16
CA ALA A 154 12.47 -16.64 -14.18
C ALA A 154 10.96 -16.71 -13.84
N ALA A 155 10.62 -17.02 -12.58
CA ALA A 155 9.23 -17.05 -12.14
C ALA A 155 8.55 -15.65 -12.21
N LYS A 156 9.29 -14.57 -11.94
CA LYS A 156 8.77 -13.19 -12.14
C LYS A 156 8.45 -12.93 -13.62
N ALA A 157 9.31 -13.37 -14.54
CA ALA A 157 9.08 -13.20 -15.97
C ALA A 157 7.77 -13.88 -16.42
N VAL A 158 7.52 -15.11 -15.94
CA VAL A 158 6.27 -15.83 -16.20
C VAL A 158 5.08 -15.08 -15.61
N ALA A 159 5.15 -14.67 -14.33
CA ALA A 159 4.07 -13.95 -13.66
C ALA A 159 3.75 -12.62 -14.35
N PHE A 160 4.75 -11.89 -14.84
CA PHE A 160 4.54 -10.64 -15.57
C PHE A 160 3.91 -10.88 -16.95
N ALA A 161 4.30 -11.96 -17.64
CA ALA A 161 3.67 -12.36 -18.89
C ALA A 161 2.17 -12.71 -18.67
N GLU A 162 1.84 -13.45 -17.60
CA GLU A 162 0.45 -13.73 -17.22
C GLU A 162 -0.31 -12.44 -16.89
N ALA A 163 0.31 -11.49 -16.18
CA ALA A 163 -0.32 -10.23 -15.80
C ALA A 163 -0.66 -9.31 -16.99
N LEU A 164 -0.04 -9.50 -18.14
CA LEU A 164 -0.38 -8.80 -19.38
C LEU A 164 -1.64 -9.36 -20.06
N GLY A 165 -2.07 -10.55 -19.69
CA GLY A 165 -3.17 -11.26 -20.36
C GLY A 165 -4.57 -10.80 -19.91
N GLU A 166 -5.56 -11.01 -20.77
CA GLU A 166 -6.97 -10.70 -20.49
C GLU A 166 -7.52 -11.50 -19.30
N GLY A 167 -7.10 -12.76 -19.13
CA GLY A 167 -7.50 -13.60 -18.00
C GLY A 167 -7.09 -13.00 -16.65
N PHE A 168 -5.93 -12.34 -16.58
CA PHE A 168 -5.49 -11.66 -15.38
C PHE A 168 -6.35 -10.41 -15.09
N ARG A 169 -6.71 -9.64 -16.13
CA ARG A 169 -7.60 -8.48 -15.98
C ARG A 169 -8.97 -8.90 -15.47
N ALA A 170 -9.56 -9.94 -16.05
CA ALA A 170 -10.84 -10.49 -15.59
C ALA A 170 -10.76 -10.98 -14.13
N TYR A 171 -9.68 -11.66 -13.76
CA TYR A 171 -9.42 -12.11 -12.39
C TYR A 171 -9.35 -10.93 -11.39
N GLN A 172 -8.61 -9.88 -11.70
CA GLN A 172 -8.51 -8.70 -10.85
C GLN A 172 -9.85 -7.94 -10.75
N ALA A 173 -10.59 -7.83 -11.84
CA ALA A 173 -11.93 -7.22 -11.83
C ALA A 173 -12.90 -8.00 -10.91
N GLN A 174 -12.84 -9.33 -10.95
CA GLN A 174 -13.64 -10.18 -10.07
C GLN A 174 -13.26 -9.99 -8.59
N ILE A 175 -11.97 -9.83 -8.27
CA ILE A 175 -11.52 -9.52 -6.91
C ILE A 175 -12.16 -8.23 -6.40
N VAL A 176 -12.10 -7.15 -7.18
CA VAL A 176 -12.70 -5.86 -6.80
C VAL A 176 -14.21 -5.99 -6.60
N ALA A 177 -14.90 -6.66 -7.53
CA ALA A 177 -16.34 -6.87 -7.44
C ALA A 177 -16.73 -7.69 -6.20
N ASN A 178 -16.00 -8.78 -5.91
CA ASN A 178 -16.25 -9.62 -4.73
C ASN A 178 -16.00 -8.84 -3.43
N THR A 179 -14.93 -8.05 -3.38
CA THR A 179 -14.60 -7.25 -2.20
C THR A 179 -15.67 -6.19 -1.92
N ALA A 180 -16.14 -5.51 -2.96
CA ALA A 180 -17.20 -4.52 -2.83
C ALA A 180 -18.53 -5.16 -2.39
N ALA A 181 -18.89 -6.31 -2.96
CA ALA A 181 -20.10 -7.04 -2.60
C ALA A 181 -20.05 -7.51 -1.14
N LEU A 182 -18.92 -8.07 -0.69
CA LEU A 182 -18.74 -8.53 0.69
C LEU A 182 -18.79 -7.36 1.69
N ALA A 183 -18.09 -6.25 1.40
CA ALA A 183 -18.12 -5.07 2.24
C ALA A 183 -19.54 -4.50 2.37
N SER A 184 -20.29 -4.43 1.27
CA SER A 184 -21.67 -3.98 1.26
C SER A 184 -22.60 -4.90 2.05
N ALA A 185 -22.48 -6.22 1.90
CA ALA A 185 -23.27 -7.19 2.64
C ALA A 185 -23.04 -7.07 4.15
N LEU A 186 -21.77 -7.00 4.57
CA LEU A 186 -21.41 -6.82 5.98
C LEU A 186 -21.91 -5.49 6.56
N ALA A 187 -21.87 -4.41 5.76
CA ALA A 187 -22.45 -3.14 6.15
C ALA A 187 -23.97 -3.26 6.34
N GLY A 188 -24.67 -4.01 5.48
CA GLY A 188 -26.08 -4.33 5.61
C GLY A 188 -26.44 -5.11 6.89
N GLU A 189 -25.52 -5.94 7.37
CA GLU A 189 -25.60 -6.66 8.65
C GLU A 189 -25.20 -5.77 9.85
N GLY A 190 -24.97 -4.48 9.61
CA GLY A 190 -24.67 -3.48 10.62
C GLY A 190 -23.22 -3.47 11.11
N PHE A 191 -22.27 -4.02 10.36
CA PHE A 191 -20.85 -3.84 10.65
C PHE A 191 -20.36 -2.51 10.07
N ARG A 192 -19.53 -1.80 10.82
CA ARG A 192 -18.89 -0.57 10.34
C ARG A 192 -17.72 -0.92 9.42
N ILE A 193 -17.80 -0.46 8.18
CA ILE A 193 -16.70 -0.57 7.22
C ILE A 193 -15.91 0.74 7.25
N VAL A 194 -14.61 0.66 7.52
CA VAL A 194 -13.71 1.82 7.56
C VAL A 194 -13.75 2.54 6.22
N SER A 195 -13.76 3.86 6.25
CA SER A 195 -13.93 4.77 5.11
C SER A 195 -15.22 4.57 4.30
N GLY A 196 -16.21 3.86 4.85
CA GLY A 196 -17.53 3.64 4.26
C GLY A 196 -17.53 2.67 3.06
N GLY A 197 -16.47 1.84 2.88
CA GLY A 197 -16.42 0.85 1.79
C GLY A 197 -15.03 0.62 1.20
N THR A 198 -14.99 0.14 -0.05
CA THR A 198 -13.74 -0.17 -0.73
C THR A 198 -13.78 0.13 -2.22
N ASP A 199 -12.64 0.54 -2.77
CA ASP A 199 -12.40 0.75 -4.20
C ASP A 199 -11.41 -0.30 -4.75
N ASN A 200 -10.91 -1.24 -3.92
CA ASN A 200 -9.85 -2.15 -4.29
C ASN A 200 -10.08 -3.59 -3.79
N HIS A 201 -9.01 -4.34 -3.53
CA HIS A 201 -9.00 -5.76 -3.19
C HIS A 201 -9.17 -6.07 -1.70
N LEU A 202 -9.31 -5.06 -0.86
CA LEU A 202 -9.46 -5.22 0.60
C LEU A 202 -10.44 -4.21 1.18
N PHE A 203 -10.94 -4.50 2.35
CA PHE A 203 -11.62 -3.54 3.22
C PHE A 203 -11.21 -3.79 4.68
N LEU A 204 -11.44 -2.81 5.52
CA LEU A 204 -11.27 -2.91 6.97
C LEU A 204 -12.62 -2.86 7.64
N MET A 205 -12.88 -3.80 8.55
CA MET A 205 -14.10 -3.89 9.33
C MET A 205 -13.81 -3.56 10.79
N ASP A 206 -14.53 -2.60 11.35
CA ASP A 206 -14.47 -2.26 12.76
C ASP A 206 -15.26 -3.26 13.59
N VAL A 207 -14.54 -4.18 14.21
CA VAL A 207 -15.14 -5.17 15.12
C VAL A 207 -15.32 -4.65 16.55
N ALA A 208 -14.61 -3.56 16.92
CA ALA A 208 -14.72 -2.97 18.25
C ALA A 208 -16.11 -2.37 18.48
N SER A 209 -16.76 -1.87 17.42
CA SER A 209 -18.15 -1.40 17.45
C SER A 209 -19.17 -2.50 17.87
N ARG A 210 -18.77 -3.77 17.80
CA ARG A 210 -19.55 -4.93 18.27
C ARG A 210 -19.04 -5.52 19.58
N GLY A 211 -18.15 -4.81 20.29
CA GLY A 211 -17.56 -5.29 21.55
C GLY A 211 -16.55 -6.43 21.37
N LEU A 212 -16.01 -6.62 20.15
CA LEU A 212 -15.05 -7.65 19.84
C LEU A 212 -13.64 -7.04 19.68
N THR A 213 -12.62 -7.87 19.88
CA THR A 213 -11.24 -7.50 19.53
C THR A 213 -10.85 -8.12 18.19
N GLY A 214 -9.95 -7.48 17.44
CA GLY A 214 -9.41 -8.05 16.21
C GLY A 214 -8.83 -9.45 16.41
N LYS A 215 -8.14 -9.69 17.54
CA LYS A 215 -7.59 -11.01 17.89
C LYS A 215 -8.68 -12.09 18.10
N ALA A 216 -9.78 -11.74 18.77
CA ALA A 216 -10.88 -12.68 18.98
C ALA A 216 -11.59 -12.99 17.67
N SER A 217 -11.82 -11.96 16.83
CA SER A 217 -12.46 -12.10 15.52
C SER A 217 -11.60 -12.92 14.55
N GLU A 218 -10.30 -12.66 14.46
CA GLU A 218 -9.35 -13.44 13.65
C GLU A 218 -9.41 -14.92 14.03
N LYS A 219 -9.34 -15.24 15.34
CA LYS A 219 -9.39 -16.61 15.83
C LYS A 219 -10.73 -17.31 15.54
N ALA A 220 -11.84 -16.60 15.68
CA ALA A 220 -13.17 -17.16 15.41
C ALA A 220 -13.37 -17.45 13.91
N LEU A 221 -12.92 -16.54 13.05
CA LEU A 221 -12.98 -16.70 11.59
C LEU A 221 -12.04 -17.81 11.11
N ASP A 222 -10.83 -17.91 11.68
CA ASP A 222 -9.90 -18.99 11.37
C ASP A 222 -10.48 -20.37 11.70
N ALA A 223 -11.19 -20.50 12.83
CA ALA A 223 -11.90 -21.71 13.19
C ALA A 223 -13.05 -22.06 12.22
N ALA A 224 -13.53 -21.08 11.47
CA ALA A 224 -14.51 -21.26 10.39
C ALA A 224 -13.85 -21.34 9.00
N GLU A 225 -12.53 -21.53 8.92
CA GLU A 225 -11.73 -21.60 7.69
C GLU A 225 -11.75 -20.29 6.87
N ILE A 226 -11.98 -19.15 7.53
CA ILE A 226 -11.95 -17.83 6.92
C ILE A 226 -10.71 -17.10 7.41
N THR A 227 -9.68 -17.02 6.58
CA THR A 227 -8.43 -16.35 6.91
C THR A 227 -8.55 -14.84 6.76
N VAL A 228 -8.27 -14.10 7.83
CA VAL A 228 -8.23 -12.65 7.87
C VAL A 228 -6.98 -12.15 8.61
N ASN A 229 -6.70 -10.86 8.52
CA ASN A 229 -5.68 -10.20 9.36
C ASN A 229 -6.36 -9.36 10.43
N LYS A 230 -5.84 -9.42 11.64
CA LYS A 230 -6.12 -8.40 12.66
C LYS A 230 -5.22 -7.19 12.40
N ASN A 231 -5.81 -6.10 12.02
CA ASN A 231 -5.13 -4.83 11.81
C ASN A 231 -5.66 -3.78 12.79
N THR A 232 -4.84 -2.83 13.16
CA THR A 232 -5.36 -1.58 13.71
C THR A 232 -6.16 -0.86 12.63
N ILE A 233 -7.19 -0.15 13.04
CA ILE A 233 -7.95 0.77 12.18
C ILE A 233 -7.57 2.22 12.53
N PRO A 234 -7.77 3.18 11.64
CA PRO A 234 -7.51 4.58 11.97
C PRO A 234 -8.23 4.98 13.26
N TYR A 235 -7.50 5.66 14.14
CA TYR A 235 -8.03 6.17 15.42
C TYR A 235 -8.55 5.09 16.37
N ASP A 236 -8.05 3.86 16.26
CA ASP A 236 -8.37 2.77 17.18
C ASP A 236 -8.07 3.18 18.62
N ALA A 237 -9.06 3.01 19.49
CA ALA A 237 -8.88 3.31 20.91
C ALA A 237 -8.06 2.22 21.67
N ASN A 238 -7.93 1.03 21.08
CA ASN A 238 -7.25 -0.14 21.66
C ASN A 238 -6.41 -0.85 20.57
N PRO A 239 -5.34 -0.21 20.07
CA PRO A 239 -4.51 -0.73 18.99
C PRO A 239 -3.71 -1.98 19.36
#